data_17deb0bfb0628a19b7e2d007d26c3efa
#
_entry.id   17deb0bfb0628a19b7e2d007d26c3efa
#
_cell.length_a   1.000
_cell.length_b   1.000
_cell.length_c   1.000
_cell.angle_alpha   90.00
_cell.angle_beta   90.00
_cell.angle_gamma   90.00
#
_symmetry.space_group_name_H-M   'P 1'
#
loop_
_entity.id
_entity.type
_entity.pdbx_description
1 polymer ?
#
loop_
_entity_poly.entity_id
_entity_poly.type
_entity_poly.pdbx_seq_one_letter_code
_entity_poly.pdbx_strand_id
1 'polypeptide(L)'
;MDTLNIRHFKKDDLQALYELLSDEEVMRYIEPPYSFPQTETFLQSAGLALSPLIYAVETANRDFVGYVIYHDYDEESKEIGWVLRRAFWGRGYAGALTKQLIEKAYAEGKSAVLECSPAQAATKHIAEKFGFSYLGQRDGCEIYQLDRDSWFHVACIDPQTFVISEYRHPEEPHCYLLCGETEAVLVDTGLGISDLRAIVDSLTRLPLTVLTTHVHWDHIGAHRLFARFAVHEAEKDWIADRFPLSTDRVKAQLCSEPCLFPASFDPESYRIFQGEPRLILHDGDRFDLGGRTVEVIHTPGHSPGHCCFYEPERKYLYSGDLIYKGCLDAFYPSTDPQLFYRSVKRLRDYEILRIFPGHHDLALPVSLIEEIETAFSLLERQGKLKQGKGVFDFGAFQIHI
;
A
#
# COMPACT_ATOMS: atom_id res chain seq x y z
N MET A 1 11.78 -8.79 -9.82
CA MET A 1 12.08 -9.74 -8.72
C MET A 1 12.32 -11.13 -9.29
N ASP A 2 13.17 -11.94 -8.65
CA ASP A 2 13.31 -13.33 -9.06
C ASP A 2 11.99 -14.07 -8.84
N THR A 3 11.60 -14.91 -9.81
CA THR A 3 10.41 -15.74 -9.67
C THR A 3 10.65 -16.81 -8.59
N LEU A 4 9.82 -16.82 -7.55
CA LEU A 4 9.85 -17.83 -6.50
C LEU A 4 8.84 -18.94 -6.82
N ASN A 5 9.27 -20.19 -6.68
CA ASN A 5 8.45 -21.37 -6.90
C ASN A 5 8.18 -22.09 -5.57
N ILE A 6 6.91 -22.27 -5.24
CA ILE A 6 6.47 -23.04 -4.07
C ILE A 6 6.14 -24.48 -4.55
N ARG A 7 6.75 -25.49 -3.94
CA ARG A 7 6.56 -26.90 -4.31
C ARG A 7 6.51 -27.82 -3.09
N HIS A 8 6.00 -29.00 -3.29
CA HIS A 8 6.11 -30.06 -2.29
C HIS A 8 7.58 -30.37 -1.95
N PHE A 9 7.84 -30.70 -0.68
CA PHE A 9 9.12 -31.20 -0.24
C PHE A 9 9.43 -32.57 -0.89
N LYS A 10 10.72 -32.85 -1.04
CA LYS A 10 11.29 -34.13 -1.42
C LYS A 10 12.23 -34.63 -0.34
N LYS A 11 12.52 -35.91 -0.29
CA LYS A 11 13.47 -36.48 0.66
C LYS A 11 14.87 -35.85 0.54
N ASP A 12 15.26 -35.49 -0.69
CA ASP A 12 16.56 -34.89 -1.01
C ASP A 12 16.69 -33.45 -0.47
N ASP A 13 15.60 -32.81 -0.06
CA ASP A 13 15.62 -31.47 0.56
C ASP A 13 16.11 -31.49 2.02
N LEU A 14 16.27 -32.67 2.64
CA LEU A 14 16.60 -32.82 4.05
C LEU A 14 17.85 -32.04 4.47
N GLN A 15 18.93 -32.10 3.67
CA GLN A 15 20.17 -31.40 3.98
C GLN A 15 19.98 -29.88 3.97
N ALA A 16 19.30 -29.36 2.95
CA ALA A 16 19.02 -27.92 2.83
C ALA A 16 18.08 -27.39 3.93
N LEU A 17 17.10 -28.22 4.32
CA LEU A 17 16.20 -27.94 5.42
C LEU A 17 16.95 -27.95 6.78
N TYR A 18 17.88 -28.89 6.96
CA TYR A 18 18.72 -28.93 8.17
C TYR A 18 19.60 -27.67 8.30
N GLU A 19 20.25 -27.26 7.22
CA GLU A 19 21.02 -26.01 7.20
C GLU A 19 20.19 -24.78 7.56
N LEU A 20 18.91 -24.76 7.21
CA LEU A 20 17.97 -23.69 7.58
C LEU A 20 17.59 -23.77 9.06
N LEU A 21 17.15 -24.94 9.55
CA LEU A 21 16.59 -25.12 10.89
C LEU A 21 17.67 -25.25 11.99
N SER A 22 18.93 -25.47 11.63
CA SER A 22 20.07 -25.42 12.56
C SER A 22 20.69 -24.02 12.72
N ASP A 23 20.26 -23.03 11.93
CA ASP A 23 20.75 -21.66 12.01
C ASP A 23 20.10 -20.92 13.18
N GLU A 24 20.86 -20.53 14.18
CA GLU A 24 20.39 -19.86 15.40
C GLU A 24 19.68 -18.55 15.11
N GLU A 25 20.13 -17.78 14.12
CA GLU A 25 19.48 -16.50 13.77
C GLU A 25 18.14 -16.70 13.05
N VAL A 26 18.03 -17.74 12.23
CA VAL A 26 16.76 -18.10 11.57
C VAL A 26 15.74 -18.57 12.60
N MET A 27 16.18 -19.43 13.52
CA MET A 27 15.31 -20.05 14.52
C MET A 27 15.02 -19.17 15.74
N ARG A 28 15.67 -18.01 15.85
CA ARG A 28 15.69 -17.13 17.03
C ARG A 28 14.31 -16.84 17.64
N TYR A 29 13.27 -16.74 16.83
CA TYR A 29 11.91 -16.39 17.25
C TYR A 29 10.91 -17.53 17.02
N ILE A 30 11.37 -18.70 16.60
CA ILE A 30 10.53 -19.83 16.24
C ILE A 30 10.64 -20.90 17.32
N GLU A 31 11.76 -21.61 17.35
CA GLU A 31 12.08 -22.69 18.29
C GLU A 31 13.60 -22.80 18.44
N PRO A 32 14.11 -23.53 19.44
CA PRO A 32 15.54 -23.84 19.50
C PRO A 32 16.02 -24.51 18.20
N PRO A 33 17.26 -24.25 17.74
CA PRO A 33 17.80 -24.85 16.53
C PRO A 33 17.69 -26.38 16.53
N TYR A 34 17.25 -26.94 15.41
CA TYR A 34 17.02 -28.39 15.27
C TYR A 34 18.34 -29.14 15.02
N SER A 35 18.47 -30.29 15.65
CA SER A 35 19.45 -31.32 15.24
C SER A 35 18.99 -31.99 13.93
N PHE A 36 19.94 -32.69 13.27
CA PHE A 36 19.61 -33.40 12.03
C PHE A 36 18.44 -34.43 12.19
N PRO A 37 18.43 -35.30 13.28
CA PRO A 37 17.27 -36.18 13.48
C PRO A 37 15.94 -35.45 13.72
N GLN A 38 15.94 -34.32 14.39
CA GLN A 38 14.74 -33.49 14.58
C GLN A 38 14.25 -32.92 13.24
N THR A 39 15.18 -32.46 12.40
CA THR A 39 14.85 -32.00 11.05
C THR A 39 14.28 -33.11 10.18
N GLU A 40 14.82 -34.32 10.25
CA GLU A 40 14.31 -35.49 9.53
C GLU A 40 12.88 -35.81 9.98
N THR A 41 12.63 -35.80 11.30
CA THR A 41 11.29 -36.02 11.86
C THR A 41 10.32 -34.93 11.41
N PHE A 42 10.73 -33.66 11.44
CA PHE A 42 9.93 -32.54 11.00
C PHE A 42 9.62 -32.62 9.50
N LEU A 43 10.61 -32.95 8.66
CA LEU A 43 10.38 -33.14 7.24
C LEU A 43 9.35 -34.25 6.97
N GLN A 44 9.44 -35.38 7.67
CA GLN A 44 8.50 -36.49 7.51
C GLN A 44 7.08 -36.13 7.92
N SER A 45 6.94 -35.45 9.08
CA SER A 45 5.63 -35.13 9.66
C SER A 45 4.95 -33.91 9.03
N ALA A 46 5.71 -32.89 8.67
CA ALA A 46 5.17 -31.63 8.17
C ALA A 46 5.29 -31.45 6.65
N GLY A 47 6.40 -31.89 6.04
CA GLY A 47 6.68 -31.66 4.63
C GLY A 47 6.29 -32.78 3.68
N LEU A 48 6.42 -34.04 4.14
CA LEU A 48 6.16 -35.25 3.34
C LEU A 48 4.85 -35.97 3.73
N ALA A 49 4.05 -35.38 4.61
CA ALA A 49 2.75 -35.89 4.99
C ALA A 49 1.75 -35.89 3.79
N LEU A 50 0.69 -36.68 3.88
CA LEU A 50 -0.40 -36.69 2.87
C LEU A 50 -1.07 -35.31 2.76
N SER A 51 -1.19 -34.60 3.90
CA SER A 51 -1.60 -33.20 3.96
C SER A 51 -0.44 -32.40 4.55
N PRO A 52 0.48 -31.88 3.71
CA PRO A 52 1.64 -31.15 4.19
C PRO A 52 1.25 -29.84 4.88
N LEU A 53 1.97 -29.51 5.93
CA LEU A 53 1.84 -28.22 6.63
C LEU A 53 2.79 -27.18 6.04
N ILE A 54 3.89 -27.64 5.41
CA ILE A 54 4.93 -26.79 4.84
C ILE A 54 5.28 -27.19 3.41
N TYR A 55 5.72 -26.20 2.63
CA TYR A 55 6.13 -26.38 1.23
C TYR A 55 7.47 -25.74 0.99
N ALA A 56 8.35 -26.40 0.22
CA ALA A 56 9.67 -25.87 -0.12
C ALA A 56 9.55 -24.66 -1.08
N VAL A 57 10.43 -23.70 -0.90
CA VAL A 57 10.58 -22.53 -1.78
C VAL A 57 11.93 -22.58 -2.47
N GLU A 58 11.93 -22.41 -3.80
CA GLU A 58 13.14 -22.33 -4.61
C GLU A 58 13.11 -21.16 -5.58
N THR A 59 14.29 -20.67 -5.98
CA THR A 59 14.43 -19.69 -7.07
C THR A 59 14.19 -20.34 -8.44
N ALA A 60 14.13 -19.53 -9.50
CA ALA A 60 14.09 -20.02 -10.88
C ALA A 60 15.32 -20.94 -11.22
N ASN A 61 16.46 -20.71 -10.56
CA ASN A 61 17.67 -21.55 -10.70
C ASN A 61 17.66 -22.81 -9.83
N ARG A 62 16.54 -23.09 -9.12
CA ARG A 62 16.36 -24.20 -8.18
C ARG A 62 17.20 -24.12 -6.91
N ASP A 63 17.67 -22.93 -6.53
CA ASP A 63 18.30 -22.73 -5.22
C ASP A 63 17.25 -22.79 -4.13
N PHE A 64 17.47 -23.61 -3.09
CA PHE A 64 16.56 -23.70 -1.96
C PHE A 64 16.62 -22.42 -1.12
N VAL A 65 15.50 -21.71 -1.07
CA VAL A 65 15.34 -20.42 -0.37
C VAL A 65 14.89 -20.61 1.07
N GLY A 66 14.05 -21.61 1.31
CA GLY A 66 13.44 -21.88 2.60
C GLY A 66 12.13 -22.65 2.43
N TYR A 67 11.17 -22.40 3.31
CA TYR A 67 9.83 -22.97 3.19
C TYR A 67 8.74 -21.99 3.54
N VAL A 68 7.52 -22.30 3.11
CA VAL A 68 6.31 -21.62 3.53
C VAL A 68 5.45 -22.56 4.36
N ILE A 69 4.68 -22.00 5.29
CA ILE A 69 3.63 -22.65 6.06
C ILE A 69 2.32 -22.39 5.29
N TYR A 70 1.54 -23.44 5.05
CA TYR A 70 0.24 -23.32 4.41
C TYR A 70 -0.62 -24.53 4.74
N HIS A 71 -1.52 -24.38 5.69
CA HIS A 71 -2.48 -25.43 6.09
C HIS A 71 -3.76 -24.81 6.66
N ASP A 72 -4.78 -25.62 6.95
CA ASP A 72 -6.01 -25.16 7.60
C ASP A 72 -5.67 -24.70 9.03
N TYR A 73 -6.03 -23.46 9.33
CA TYR A 73 -5.99 -22.90 10.68
C TYR A 73 -7.29 -23.24 11.43
N ASP A 74 -8.40 -23.05 10.73
CA ASP A 74 -9.75 -23.43 11.10
C ASP A 74 -10.61 -23.68 9.85
N GLU A 75 -11.95 -23.81 10.01
CA GLU A 75 -12.86 -24.04 8.89
C GLU A 75 -12.93 -22.90 7.89
N GLU A 76 -12.58 -21.66 8.27
CA GLU A 76 -12.73 -20.45 7.46
C GLU A 76 -11.39 -19.85 7.03
N SER A 77 -10.26 -20.33 7.58
CA SER A 77 -8.97 -19.70 7.38
C SER A 77 -7.80 -20.68 7.18
N LYS A 78 -6.75 -20.19 6.53
CA LYS A 78 -5.45 -20.83 6.34
C LYS A 78 -4.37 -20.14 7.18
N GLU A 79 -3.57 -20.91 7.89
CA GLU A 79 -2.32 -20.39 8.41
C GLU A 79 -1.33 -20.23 7.26
N ILE A 80 -0.71 -19.04 7.20
CA ILE A 80 0.34 -18.72 6.26
C ILE A 80 1.59 -18.23 7.00
N GLY A 81 2.76 -18.56 6.47
CA GLY A 81 4.02 -18.12 7.04
C GLY A 81 5.20 -18.49 6.13
N TRP A 82 6.37 -18.07 6.52
CA TRP A 82 7.61 -18.36 5.79
C TRP A 82 8.82 -18.42 6.73
N VAL A 83 9.75 -19.27 6.39
CA VAL A 83 11.06 -19.34 7.03
C VAL A 83 12.12 -19.37 5.93
N LEU A 84 13.00 -18.36 5.89
CA LEU A 84 13.93 -18.13 4.80
C LEU A 84 15.38 -18.17 5.27
N ARG A 85 16.26 -18.76 4.45
CA ARG A 85 17.72 -18.74 4.68
C ARG A 85 18.22 -17.28 4.66
N ARG A 86 19.16 -16.97 5.56
CA ARG A 86 19.72 -15.60 5.71
C ARG A 86 20.24 -14.99 4.41
N ALA A 87 20.82 -15.82 3.53
CA ALA A 87 21.31 -15.37 2.23
C ALA A 87 20.25 -14.73 1.33
N PHE A 88 18.97 -14.93 1.65
CA PHE A 88 17.83 -14.40 0.90
C PHE A 88 17.06 -13.30 1.64
N TRP A 89 17.51 -12.89 2.85
CA TRP A 89 16.88 -11.80 3.58
C TRP A 89 17.13 -10.44 2.88
N GLY A 90 16.24 -9.48 3.10
CA GLY A 90 16.34 -8.15 2.52
C GLY A 90 16.05 -8.04 1.01
N ARG A 91 15.66 -9.16 0.36
CA ARG A 91 15.36 -9.19 -1.09
C ARG A 91 13.88 -9.07 -1.43
N GLY A 92 13.03 -8.79 -0.46
CA GLY A 92 11.57 -8.71 -0.67
C GLY A 92 10.85 -10.06 -0.79
N TYR A 93 11.55 -11.20 -0.64
CA TYR A 93 10.99 -12.55 -0.83
C TYR A 93 9.87 -12.88 0.13
N ALA A 94 9.98 -12.47 1.41
CA ALA A 94 8.92 -12.69 2.38
C ALA A 94 7.60 -12.02 1.94
N GLY A 95 7.65 -10.76 1.49
CA GLY A 95 6.46 -10.08 0.96
C GLY A 95 5.89 -10.75 -0.29
N ALA A 96 6.74 -11.16 -1.25
CA ALA A 96 6.29 -11.86 -2.45
C ALA A 96 5.61 -13.20 -2.12
N LEU A 97 6.14 -13.96 -1.16
CA LEU A 97 5.55 -15.21 -0.69
C LEU A 97 4.23 -14.96 0.05
N THR A 98 4.17 -13.93 0.89
CA THR A 98 2.92 -13.54 1.58
C THR A 98 1.81 -13.28 0.56
N LYS A 99 2.10 -12.48 -0.48
CA LYS A 99 1.14 -12.22 -1.56
C LYS A 99 0.64 -13.52 -2.21
N GLN A 100 1.55 -14.41 -2.62
CA GLN A 100 1.18 -15.68 -3.25
C GLN A 100 0.33 -16.58 -2.33
N LEU A 101 0.64 -16.63 -1.01
CA LEU A 101 -0.12 -17.44 -0.06
C LEU A 101 -1.50 -16.88 0.22
N ILE A 102 -1.65 -15.55 0.30
CA ILE A 102 -2.94 -14.85 0.41
C ILE A 102 -3.80 -15.17 -0.82
N GLU A 103 -3.25 -14.98 -2.02
CA GLU A 103 -3.95 -15.28 -3.28
C GLU A 103 -4.43 -16.72 -3.33
N LYS A 104 -3.59 -17.66 -2.89
CA LYS A 104 -3.94 -19.07 -2.81
C LYS A 104 -5.07 -19.33 -1.80
N ALA A 105 -4.99 -18.76 -0.59
CA ALA A 105 -6.04 -18.89 0.42
C ALA A 105 -7.38 -18.35 -0.09
N TYR A 106 -7.37 -17.19 -0.71
CA TYR A 106 -8.57 -16.56 -1.28
C TYR A 106 -9.18 -17.37 -2.44
N ALA A 107 -8.34 -17.95 -3.31
CA ALA A 107 -8.80 -18.85 -4.36
C ALA A 107 -9.49 -20.11 -3.80
N GLU A 108 -9.10 -20.55 -2.59
CA GLU A 108 -9.72 -21.64 -1.85
C GLU A 108 -10.95 -21.19 -1.02
N GLY A 109 -11.33 -19.91 -1.10
CA GLY A 109 -12.44 -19.34 -0.33
C GLY A 109 -12.15 -19.12 1.15
N LYS A 110 -10.86 -19.01 1.54
CA LYS A 110 -10.40 -18.91 2.93
C LYS A 110 -9.77 -17.56 3.22
N SER A 111 -9.90 -17.09 4.47
CA SER A 111 -9.12 -15.99 5.02
C SER A 111 -7.67 -16.44 5.30
N ALA A 112 -6.75 -15.51 5.51
CA ALA A 112 -5.37 -15.83 5.85
C ALA A 112 -5.08 -15.44 7.31
N VAL A 113 -4.41 -16.33 8.04
CA VAL A 113 -3.94 -16.10 9.42
C VAL A 113 -2.43 -16.20 9.44
N LEU A 114 -1.79 -15.29 10.17
CA LEU A 114 -0.35 -15.26 10.39
C LEU A 114 -0.11 -15.21 11.90
N GLU A 115 0.74 -16.12 12.39
CA GLU A 115 1.20 -16.12 13.77
C GLU A 115 2.68 -15.74 13.84
N CYS A 116 3.07 -14.94 14.82
CA CYS A 116 4.46 -14.61 15.03
C CYS A 116 4.78 -14.29 16.50
N SER A 117 6.05 -14.48 16.89
CA SER A 117 6.51 -13.97 18.18
C SER A 117 6.34 -12.45 18.27
N PRO A 118 5.93 -11.88 19.43
CA PRO A 118 5.85 -10.44 19.64
C PRO A 118 7.14 -9.67 19.32
N ALA A 119 8.29 -10.35 19.37
CA ALA A 119 9.60 -9.77 19.06
C ALA A 119 9.94 -9.77 17.56
N GLN A 120 9.14 -10.40 16.69
CA GLN A 120 9.36 -10.47 15.24
C GLN A 120 8.87 -9.23 14.50
N ALA A 121 9.59 -8.10 14.65
CA ALA A 121 9.21 -6.84 14.01
C ALA A 121 9.04 -6.94 12.48
N ALA A 122 9.89 -7.74 11.80
CA ALA A 122 9.81 -7.89 10.35
C ALA A 122 8.51 -8.57 9.88
N THR A 123 8.06 -9.59 10.62
CA THR A 123 6.79 -10.27 10.31
C THR A 123 5.59 -9.37 10.58
N LYS A 124 5.61 -8.61 11.68
CA LYS A 124 4.57 -7.63 11.99
C LYS A 124 4.45 -6.55 10.93
N HIS A 125 5.60 -6.02 10.48
CA HIS A 125 5.61 -5.04 9.38
C HIS A 125 5.00 -5.61 8.08
N ILE A 126 5.26 -6.89 7.76
CA ILE A 126 4.63 -7.53 6.60
C ILE A 126 3.12 -7.73 6.83
N ALA A 127 2.71 -8.15 8.03
CA ALA A 127 1.29 -8.26 8.36
C ALA A 127 0.56 -6.91 8.21
N GLU A 128 1.14 -5.83 8.74
CA GLU A 128 0.64 -4.48 8.59
C GLU A 128 0.57 -4.05 7.12
N LYS A 129 1.66 -4.27 6.38
CA LYS A 129 1.75 -3.93 4.94
C LYS A 129 0.66 -4.62 4.12
N PHE A 130 0.32 -5.87 4.43
CA PHE A 130 -0.73 -6.61 3.70
C PHE A 130 -2.14 -6.42 4.30
N GLY A 131 -2.29 -5.57 5.31
CA GLY A 131 -3.60 -5.25 5.86
C GLY A 131 -4.17 -6.27 6.83
N PHE A 132 -3.32 -7.12 7.44
CA PHE A 132 -3.76 -8.02 8.49
C PHE A 132 -4.16 -7.24 9.75
N SER A 133 -5.29 -7.59 10.32
CA SER A 133 -5.77 -7.06 11.59
C SER A 133 -5.22 -7.90 12.75
N TYR A 134 -4.70 -7.24 13.79
CA TYR A 134 -4.27 -7.89 15.01
C TYR A 134 -5.48 -8.41 15.81
N LEU A 135 -5.51 -9.69 16.12
CA LEU A 135 -6.61 -10.34 16.88
C LEU A 135 -6.30 -10.58 18.36
N GLY A 136 -5.04 -10.44 18.76
CA GLY A 136 -4.61 -10.70 20.14
C GLY A 136 -3.45 -11.68 20.22
N GLN A 137 -3.23 -12.23 21.43
CA GLN A 137 -2.17 -13.21 21.68
C GLN A 137 -2.75 -14.56 22.10
N ARG A 138 -2.16 -15.64 21.62
CA ARG A 138 -2.44 -17.01 22.03
C ARG A 138 -1.14 -17.83 22.04
N ASP A 139 -0.90 -18.59 23.09
CA ASP A 139 0.26 -19.49 23.24
C ASP A 139 1.62 -18.80 23.05
N GLY A 140 1.72 -17.49 23.39
CA GLY A 140 2.93 -16.69 23.28
C GLY A 140 3.14 -16.05 21.90
N CYS A 141 2.29 -16.31 20.92
CA CYS A 141 2.31 -15.67 19.61
C CYS A 141 1.25 -14.57 19.48
N GLU A 142 1.56 -13.54 18.73
CA GLU A 142 0.60 -12.57 18.21
C GLU A 142 -0.08 -13.16 16.98
N ILE A 143 -1.41 -13.00 16.91
CA ILE A 143 -2.24 -13.52 15.82
C ILE A 143 -2.74 -12.37 14.98
N TYR A 144 -2.55 -12.47 13.69
CA TYR A 144 -2.99 -11.52 12.69
C TYR A 144 -3.87 -12.24 11.66
N GLN A 145 -5.01 -11.65 11.30
CA GLN A 145 -5.91 -12.20 10.29
C GLN A 145 -6.17 -11.19 9.19
N LEU A 146 -6.15 -11.67 7.96
CA LEU A 146 -6.62 -10.95 6.79
C LEU A 146 -7.89 -11.65 6.28
N ASP A 147 -9.02 -10.98 6.50
CA ASP A 147 -10.31 -11.48 6.04
C ASP A 147 -10.39 -11.39 4.51
N ARG A 148 -10.82 -12.50 3.88
CA ARG A 148 -11.03 -12.59 2.43
C ARG A 148 -11.96 -11.50 1.90
N ASP A 149 -12.97 -11.13 2.64
CA ASP A 149 -13.97 -10.15 2.23
C ASP A 149 -13.58 -8.71 2.59
N SER A 150 -12.53 -8.50 3.42
CA SER A 150 -11.98 -7.18 3.71
C SER A 150 -11.25 -6.62 2.49
N TRP A 151 -11.59 -5.40 2.08
CA TRP A 151 -10.88 -4.67 1.03
C TRP A 151 -9.94 -3.62 1.58
N PHE A 152 -10.40 -2.87 2.56
CA PHE A 152 -9.64 -1.79 3.16
C PHE A 152 -8.85 -2.24 4.37
N HIS A 153 -7.62 -1.75 4.48
CA HIS A 153 -6.85 -1.75 5.71
C HIS A 153 -6.96 -0.39 6.39
N VAL A 154 -7.35 -0.38 7.66
CA VAL A 154 -7.48 0.85 8.46
C VAL A 154 -6.43 0.87 9.55
N ALA A 155 -5.57 1.88 9.55
CA ALA A 155 -4.61 2.11 10.62
C ALA A 155 -4.84 3.46 11.31
N CYS A 156 -4.70 3.47 12.64
CA CYS A 156 -4.78 4.69 13.45
C CYS A 156 -3.38 5.33 13.51
N ILE A 157 -3.24 6.53 12.95
CA ILE A 157 -1.99 7.32 12.98
C ILE A 157 -1.88 8.03 14.33
N ASP A 158 -2.98 8.62 14.77
CA ASP A 158 -3.23 9.21 16.07
C ASP A 158 -4.76 9.18 16.36
N PRO A 159 -5.23 9.49 17.57
CA PRO A 159 -6.67 9.34 17.93
C PRO A 159 -7.66 10.08 17.02
N GLN A 160 -7.20 11.00 16.20
CA GLN A 160 -8.00 11.82 15.30
C GLN A 160 -7.61 11.69 13.83
N THR A 161 -6.66 10.82 13.50
CA THR A 161 -6.15 10.64 12.14
C THR A 161 -6.04 9.17 11.79
N PHE A 162 -6.72 8.78 10.71
CA PHE A 162 -6.73 7.40 10.23
C PHE A 162 -6.27 7.34 8.77
N VAL A 163 -5.52 6.31 8.42
CA VAL A 163 -5.24 5.96 7.03
C VAL A 163 -6.09 4.75 6.65
N ILE A 164 -6.68 4.81 5.45
CA ILE A 164 -7.49 3.76 4.86
C ILE A 164 -6.82 3.38 3.53
N SER A 165 -6.26 2.18 3.46
CA SER A 165 -5.38 1.73 2.37
C SER A 165 -6.01 0.59 1.59
N GLU A 166 -5.74 0.52 0.28
CA GLU A 166 -6.21 -0.54 -0.62
C GLU A 166 -5.04 -1.42 -1.08
N TYR A 167 -4.31 -2.05 -0.14
CA TYR A 167 -3.08 -2.82 -0.38
C TYR A 167 -3.25 -4.06 -1.29
N ARG A 168 -4.48 -4.48 -1.57
CA ARG A 168 -4.76 -5.62 -2.46
C ARG A 168 -4.59 -5.26 -3.93
N HIS A 169 -4.64 -3.97 -4.26
CA HIS A 169 -4.42 -3.48 -5.62
C HIS A 169 -2.97 -3.02 -5.81
N PRO A 170 -2.35 -3.21 -6.99
CA PRO A 170 -0.97 -2.77 -7.26
C PRO A 170 -0.70 -1.28 -7.07
N GLU A 171 -1.69 -0.43 -7.28
CA GLU A 171 -1.56 1.02 -7.02
C GLU A 171 -1.44 1.35 -5.53
N GLU A 172 -1.94 0.49 -4.64
CA GLU A 172 -1.92 0.66 -3.17
C GLU A 172 -2.32 2.09 -2.71
N PRO A 173 -3.47 2.65 -3.17
CA PRO A 173 -3.80 4.03 -2.81
C PRO A 173 -4.21 4.16 -1.35
N HIS A 174 -4.01 5.36 -0.81
CA HIS A 174 -4.33 5.72 0.56
C HIS A 174 -5.32 6.88 0.61
N CYS A 175 -6.34 6.74 1.45
CA CYS A 175 -7.22 7.82 1.87
C CYS A 175 -6.93 8.17 3.32
N TYR A 176 -7.09 9.45 3.70
CA TYR A 176 -6.83 9.88 5.07
C TYR A 176 -8.05 10.55 5.67
N LEU A 177 -8.56 9.98 6.78
CA LEU A 177 -9.65 10.58 7.55
C LEU A 177 -9.07 11.41 8.69
N LEU A 178 -9.37 12.70 8.68
CA LEU A 178 -8.93 13.70 9.64
C LEU A 178 -10.14 14.20 10.42
N CYS A 179 -10.23 13.84 11.70
CA CYS A 179 -11.33 14.24 12.57
C CYS A 179 -10.91 15.46 13.42
N GLY A 180 -11.69 16.52 13.37
CA GLY A 180 -11.62 17.62 14.33
C GLY A 180 -12.62 17.43 15.46
N GLU A 181 -12.97 18.52 16.15
CA GLU A 181 -14.01 18.52 17.19
C GLU A 181 -15.42 18.68 16.60
N THR A 182 -15.57 19.36 15.47
CA THR A 182 -16.85 19.74 14.89
C THR A 182 -17.08 19.20 13.48
N GLU A 183 -16.02 19.05 12.69
CA GLU A 183 -16.07 18.55 11.32
C GLU A 183 -14.94 17.53 11.09
N ALA A 184 -15.05 16.76 10.02
CA ALA A 184 -14.00 15.88 9.52
C ALA A 184 -13.76 16.12 8.02
N VAL A 185 -12.55 15.81 7.57
CA VAL A 185 -12.24 15.72 6.14
C VAL A 185 -11.71 14.34 5.80
N LEU A 186 -12.03 13.88 4.60
CA LEU A 186 -11.45 12.70 3.99
C LEU A 186 -10.61 13.15 2.80
N VAL A 187 -9.32 12.88 2.83
CA VAL A 187 -8.42 13.14 1.71
C VAL A 187 -8.50 11.95 0.77
N ASP A 188 -8.99 12.18 -0.44
CA ASP A 188 -9.24 11.22 -1.51
C ASP A 188 -10.24 10.10 -1.16
N THR A 189 -10.59 9.26 -2.14
CA THR A 189 -11.56 8.16 -1.98
C THR A 189 -11.14 6.87 -2.68
N GLY A 190 -9.90 6.74 -3.09
CA GLY A 190 -9.31 5.51 -3.63
C GLY A 190 -9.95 5.03 -4.93
N LEU A 191 -9.88 3.73 -5.16
CA LEU A 191 -10.26 3.04 -6.40
C LEU A 191 -11.77 2.91 -6.60
N GLY A 192 -12.57 3.01 -5.53
CA GLY A 192 -14.02 2.83 -5.61
C GLY A 192 -14.50 1.38 -5.76
N ILE A 193 -13.68 0.43 -5.32
CA ILE A 193 -13.92 -1.02 -5.44
C ILE A 193 -14.88 -1.51 -4.35
N SER A 194 -14.80 -0.95 -3.14
CA SER A 194 -15.62 -1.37 -2.00
C SER A 194 -16.29 -0.17 -1.31
N ASP A 195 -17.09 -0.43 -0.27
CA ASP A 195 -17.86 0.61 0.43
C ASP A 195 -16.98 1.38 1.43
N LEU A 196 -16.23 2.37 0.92
CA LEU A 196 -15.43 3.28 1.73
C LEU A 196 -16.30 4.08 2.72
N ARG A 197 -17.55 4.36 2.36
CA ARG A 197 -18.45 5.12 3.24
C ARG A 197 -18.76 4.35 4.52
N ALA A 198 -18.99 3.05 4.44
CA ALA A 198 -19.20 2.21 5.61
C ALA A 198 -18.00 2.23 6.56
N ILE A 199 -16.77 2.21 6.03
CA ILE A 199 -15.54 2.34 6.82
C ILE A 199 -15.49 3.71 7.51
N VAL A 200 -15.67 4.79 6.77
CA VAL A 200 -15.64 6.16 7.34
C VAL A 200 -16.72 6.33 8.41
N ASP A 201 -17.94 5.83 8.17
CA ASP A 201 -19.03 5.91 9.14
C ASP A 201 -18.79 5.07 10.40
N SER A 202 -17.92 4.07 10.35
CA SER A 202 -17.50 3.31 11.55
C SER A 202 -16.50 4.10 12.41
N LEU A 203 -15.75 5.02 11.82
CA LEU A 203 -14.69 5.79 12.47
C LEU A 203 -15.17 7.15 13.00
N THR A 204 -16.14 7.78 12.33
CA THR A 204 -16.64 9.10 12.71
C THR A 204 -18.11 9.29 12.38
N ARG A 205 -18.78 10.20 13.13
CA ARG A 205 -20.14 10.68 12.85
C ARG A 205 -20.17 12.19 12.54
N LEU A 206 -19.01 12.80 12.46
CA LEU A 206 -18.89 14.23 12.18
C LEU A 206 -19.34 14.56 10.75
N PRO A 207 -19.83 15.79 10.51
CA PRO A 207 -20.02 16.29 9.15
C PRO A 207 -18.72 16.16 8.34
N LEU A 208 -18.80 15.57 7.15
CA LEU A 208 -17.64 15.20 6.35
C LEU A 208 -17.59 15.96 5.03
N THR A 209 -16.39 16.44 4.70
CA THR A 209 -16.05 16.95 3.36
C THR A 209 -14.90 16.11 2.79
N VAL A 210 -15.03 15.64 1.56
CA VAL A 210 -13.90 15.04 0.82
C VAL A 210 -13.05 16.16 0.25
N LEU A 211 -11.75 16.13 0.50
CA LEU A 211 -10.74 16.98 -0.13
C LEU A 211 -9.97 16.13 -1.15
N THR A 212 -10.07 16.47 -2.42
CA THR A 212 -9.44 15.70 -3.51
C THR A 212 -8.05 16.27 -3.77
N THR A 213 -7.01 15.44 -3.68
CA THR A 213 -5.65 15.85 -4.03
C THR A 213 -5.57 16.19 -5.52
N HIS A 214 -6.15 15.34 -6.37
CA HIS A 214 -6.23 15.54 -7.81
C HIS A 214 -7.25 14.58 -8.44
N VAL A 215 -7.63 14.85 -9.69
CA VAL A 215 -8.69 14.10 -10.39
C VAL A 215 -8.07 12.99 -11.25
N HIS A 216 -7.50 11.96 -10.58
CA HIS A 216 -7.17 10.68 -11.20
C HIS A 216 -8.12 9.59 -10.69
N TRP A 217 -8.26 8.52 -11.47
CA TRP A 217 -9.28 7.48 -11.27
C TRP A 217 -9.15 6.74 -9.94
N ASP A 218 -7.94 6.61 -9.44
CA ASP A 218 -7.53 5.93 -8.22
C ASP A 218 -7.60 6.81 -6.97
N HIS A 219 -7.95 8.10 -7.13
CA HIS A 219 -8.20 9.05 -6.04
C HIS A 219 -9.67 9.43 -5.90
N ILE A 220 -10.46 9.26 -6.96
CA ILE A 220 -11.87 9.72 -6.98
C ILE A 220 -12.89 8.58 -7.05
N GLY A 221 -12.47 7.32 -7.03
CA GLY A 221 -13.32 6.16 -7.34
C GLY A 221 -14.57 6.03 -6.47
N ALA A 222 -14.49 6.36 -5.18
CA ALA A 222 -15.63 6.28 -4.28
C ALA A 222 -16.31 7.64 -3.99
N HIS A 223 -16.00 8.73 -4.72
CA HIS A 223 -16.64 10.04 -4.53
C HIS A 223 -18.16 9.98 -4.57
N ARG A 224 -18.75 9.07 -5.36
CA ARG A 224 -20.20 8.85 -5.43
C ARG A 224 -20.88 8.56 -4.09
N LEU A 225 -20.10 8.10 -3.09
CA LEU A 225 -20.60 7.77 -1.76
C LEU A 225 -20.68 8.99 -0.83
N PHE A 226 -20.16 10.15 -1.25
CA PHE A 226 -20.04 11.35 -0.45
C PHE A 226 -20.76 12.54 -1.08
N ALA A 227 -21.64 13.18 -0.31
CA ALA A 227 -22.47 14.27 -0.81
C ALA A 227 -21.72 15.61 -0.98
N ARG A 228 -20.56 15.77 -0.30
CA ARG A 228 -19.79 17.01 -0.31
C ARG A 228 -18.31 16.70 -0.57
N PHE A 229 -17.83 17.18 -1.71
CA PHE A 229 -16.43 17.06 -2.09
C PHE A 229 -15.92 18.35 -2.73
N ALA A 230 -14.62 18.55 -2.65
CA ALA A 230 -13.90 19.71 -3.12
C ALA A 230 -12.76 19.29 -4.03
N VAL A 231 -12.57 20.02 -5.13
CA VAL A 231 -11.46 19.84 -6.08
C VAL A 231 -10.85 21.20 -6.44
N HIS A 232 -9.60 21.21 -6.87
CA HIS A 232 -8.98 22.43 -7.36
C HIS A 232 -9.64 22.93 -8.66
N GLU A 233 -9.71 24.26 -8.82
CA GLU A 233 -10.34 24.91 -9.96
C GLU A 233 -9.85 24.38 -11.31
N ALA A 234 -8.56 24.08 -11.42
CA ALA A 234 -7.94 23.60 -12.67
C ALA A 234 -8.45 22.22 -13.14
N GLU A 235 -9.10 21.43 -12.27
CA GLU A 235 -9.62 20.09 -12.59
C GLU A 235 -11.14 19.97 -12.39
N LYS A 236 -11.81 21.09 -12.12
CA LYS A 236 -13.25 21.14 -11.95
C LYS A 236 -13.99 20.47 -13.12
N ASP A 237 -13.61 20.81 -14.34
CA ASP A 237 -14.26 20.27 -15.54
C ASP A 237 -13.97 18.78 -15.72
N TRP A 238 -12.81 18.30 -15.27
CA TRP A 238 -12.46 16.88 -15.35
C TRP A 238 -13.40 16.02 -14.52
N ILE A 239 -13.63 16.40 -13.27
CA ILE A 239 -14.50 15.62 -12.40
C ILE A 239 -15.97 15.82 -12.75
N ALA A 240 -16.36 16.98 -13.30
CA ALA A 240 -17.73 17.27 -13.65
C ALA A 240 -18.23 16.36 -14.81
N ASP A 241 -17.58 16.44 -15.98
CA ASP A 241 -18.01 15.72 -17.19
C ASP A 241 -16.91 15.47 -18.24
N ARG A 242 -15.66 15.93 -17.99
CA ARG A 242 -14.55 15.88 -18.97
C ARG A 242 -13.35 15.08 -18.46
N PHE A 243 -13.61 13.95 -17.83
CA PHE A 243 -12.51 13.11 -17.38
C PHE A 243 -11.59 12.73 -18.56
N PRO A 244 -10.25 12.89 -18.42
CA PRO A 244 -9.31 12.81 -19.57
C PRO A 244 -9.14 11.40 -20.15
N LEU A 245 -9.58 10.35 -19.46
CA LEU A 245 -9.51 8.97 -19.91
C LEU A 245 -10.91 8.39 -20.11
N SER A 246 -11.06 7.51 -21.11
CA SER A 246 -12.30 6.74 -21.26
C SER A 246 -12.44 5.69 -20.16
N THR A 247 -13.66 5.32 -19.82
CA THR A 247 -13.94 4.25 -18.85
C THR A 247 -13.22 2.94 -19.20
N ASP A 248 -13.13 2.59 -20.49
CA ASP A 248 -12.46 1.36 -20.93
C ASP A 248 -10.94 1.40 -20.66
N ARG A 249 -10.31 2.57 -20.82
CA ARG A 249 -8.90 2.73 -20.46
C ARG A 249 -8.67 2.60 -18.96
N VAL A 250 -9.55 3.18 -18.16
CA VAL A 250 -9.46 3.05 -16.69
C VAL A 250 -9.70 1.62 -16.25
N LYS A 251 -10.69 0.91 -16.81
CA LYS A 251 -10.88 -0.53 -16.55
C LYS A 251 -9.64 -1.35 -16.93
N ALA A 252 -9.00 -1.03 -18.04
CA ALA A 252 -7.78 -1.70 -18.46
C ALA A 252 -6.62 -1.45 -17.48
N GLN A 253 -6.50 -0.25 -16.92
CA GLN A 253 -5.52 0.06 -15.87
C GLN A 253 -5.86 -0.64 -14.56
N LEU A 254 -7.11 -0.56 -14.11
CA LEU A 254 -7.61 -1.24 -12.90
C LEU A 254 -7.36 -2.76 -12.92
N CYS A 255 -7.38 -3.37 -14.10
CA CYS A 255 -7.19 -4.81 -14.30
C CYS A 255 -5.84 -5.15 -14.98
N SER A 256 -4.88 -4.21 -15.02
CA SER A 256 -3.59 -4.40 -15.70
C SER A 256 -2.71 -5.46 -15.07
N GLU A 257 -2.86 -5.66 -13.77
CA GLU A 257 -2.18 -6.71 -13.01
C GLU A 257 -3.21 -7.61 -12.30
N PRO A 258 -2.86 -8.87 -12.02
CA PRO A 258 -3.75 -9.75 -11.26
C PRO A 258 -4.10 -9.16 -9.90
N CYS A 259 -5.39 -8.99 -9.64
CA CYS A 259 -5.93 -8.52 -8.36
C CYS A 259 -7.12 -9.37 -7.96
N LEU A 260 -7.17 -9.84 -6.72
CA LEU A 260 -8.33 -10.52 -6.17
C LEU A 260 -9.30 -9.48 -5.62
N PHE A 261 -10.21 -9.05 -6.47
CA PHE A 261 -11.28 -8.14 -6.08
C PHE A 261 -12.27 -8.81 -5.10
N PRO A 262 -12.96 -8.04 -4.25
CA PRO A 262 -14.05 -8.55 -3.44
C PRO A 262 -15.13 -9.18 -4.33
N ALA A 263 -15.82 -10.21 -3.84
CA ALA A 263 -16.89 -10.89 -4.60
C ALA A 263 -18.06 -9.93 -4.97
N SER A 264 -18.22 -8.84 -4.23
CA SER A 264 -19.21 -7.79 -4.49
C SER A 264 -18.82 -6.83 -5.61
N PHE A 265 -17.57 -6.85 -6.09
CA PHE A 265 -17.08 -5.96 -7.13
C PHE A 265 -17.06 -6.65 -8.49
N ASP A 266 -17.70 -6.03 -9.47
CA ASP A 266 -17.67 -6.44 -10.87
C ASP A 266 -16.93 -5.37 -11.70
N PRO A 267 -15.72 -5.66 -12.22
CA PRO A 267 -14.97 -4.73 -13.05
C PRO A 267 -15.72 -4.28 -14.30
N GLU A 268 -16.63 -5.12 -14.86
CA GLU A 268 -17.40 -4.75 -16.04
C GLU A 268 -18.43 -3.67 -15.73
N SER A 269 -18.94 -3.64 -14.49
CA SER A 269 -19.86 -2.61 -14.02
C SER A 269 -19.17 -1.31 -13.58
N TYR A 270 -17.84 -1.31 -13.44
CA TYR A 270 -17.08 -0.14 -12.97
C TYR A 270 -17.32 1.09 -13.86
N ARG A 271 -17.51 2.23 -13.23
CA ARG A 271 -17.65 3.55 -13.88
C ARG A 271 -16.83 4.58 -13.10
N ILE A 272 -16.10 5.39 -13.85
CA ILE A 272 -15.43 6.55 -13.29
C ILE A 272 -16.48 7.49 -12.71
N PHE A 273 -16.21 7.99 -11.51
CA PHE A 273 -17.07 9.01 -10.92
C PHE A 273 -17.00 10.30 -11.75
N GLN A 274 -18.16 10.87 -12.03
CA GLN A 274 -18.33 12.21 -12.55
C GLN A 274 -19.46 12.90 -11.79
N GLY A 275 -19.27 14.17 -11.43
CA GLY A 275 -20.25 14.96 -10.69
C GLY A 275 -19.73 16.36 -10.37
N GLU A 276 -20.65 17.28 -10.10
CA GLU A 276 -20.31 18.66 -9.77
C GLU A 276 -19.75 18.80 -8.36
N PRO A 277 -18.54 19.37 -8.19
CA PRO A 277 -17.97 19.62 -6.87
C PRO A 277 -18.79 20.67 -6.12
N ARG A 278 -18.97 20.46 -4.81
CA ARG A 278 -19.65 21.42 -3.94
C ARG A 278 -18.78 22.61 -3.58
N LEU A 279 -17.47 22.42 -3.57
CA LEU A 279 -16.47 23.41 -3.21
C LEU A 279 -15.37 23.41 -4.26
N ILE A 280 -14.81 24.57 -4.52
CA ILE A 280 -13.63 24.74 -5.36
C ILE A 280 -12.47 25.11 -4.46
N LEU A 281 -11.36 24.39 -4.58
CA LEU A 281 -10.14 24.62 -3.85
C LEU A 281 -9.25 25.64 -4.57
N HIS A 282 -8.66 26.52 -3.78
CA HIS A 282 -7.61 27.45 -4.21
C HIS A 282 -6.42 27.34 -3.28
N ASP A 283 -5.28 27.75 -3.76
CA ASP A 283 -4.06 27.80 -2.96
C ASP A 283 -4.25 28.68 -1.70
N GLY A 284 -3.87 28.15 -0.54
CA GLY A 284 -3.99 28.83 0.74
C GLY A 284 -5.37 28.74 1.41
N ASP A 285 -6.35 28.08 0.79
CA ASP A 285 -7.64 27.81 1.45
C ASP A 285 -7.43 27.01 2.74
N ARG A 286 -8.27 27.27 3.75
CA ARG A 286 -8.19 26.62 5.06
C ARG A 286 -9.52 26.03 5.49
N PHE A 287 -9.46 24.81 5.99
CA PHE A 287 -10.58 24.09 6.57
C PHE A 287 -10.35 23.96 8.08
N ASP A 288 -11.13 24.70 8.87
CA ASP A 288 -11.14 24.58 10.33
C ASP A 288 -12.10 23.46 10.72
N LEU A 289 -11.57 22.40 11.36
CA LEU A 289 -12.33 21.22 11.76
C LEU A 289 -12.73 21.26 13.26
N GLY A 290 -12.40 22.36 13.95
CA GLY A 290 -12.45 22.46 15.41
C GLY A 290 -11.20 21.83 16.03
N GLY A 291 -10.30 22.67 16.51
CA GLY A 291 -9.02 22.26 17.13
C GLY A 291 -7.95 21.73 16.20
N ARG A 292 -8.17 21.73 14.88
CA ARG A 292 -7.18 21.46 13.83
C ARG A 292 -7.59 22.14 12.54
N THR A 293 -6.58 22.57 11.79
CA THR A 293 -6.76 23.26 10.49
C THR A 293 -6.07 22.48 9.39
N VAL A 294 -6.70 22.37 8.23
CA VAL A 294 -6.10 21.81 7.01
C VAL A 294 -5.97 22.92 5.99
N GLU A 295 -4.75 23.20 5.54
CA GLU A 295 -4.41 24.19 4.53
C GLU A 295 -4.20 23.52 3.18
N VAL A 296 -4.73 24.11 2.11
CA VAL A 296 -4.54 23.68 0.72
C VAL A 296 -3.26 24.29 0.17
N ILE A 297 -2.36 23.46 -0.33
CA ILE A 297 -1.16 23.88 -1.06
C ILE A 297 -1.34 23.42 -2.51
N HIS A 298 -1.56 24.33 -3.44
CA HIS A 298 -1.62 23.98 -4.87
C HIS A 298 -0.21 23.61 -5.36
N THR A 299 -0.06 22.36 -5.81
CA THR A 299 1.21 21.74 -6.19
C THR A 299 1.12 21.09 -7.58
N PRO A 300 0.88 21.90 -8.64
CA PRO A 300 0.69 21.37 -9.99
C PRO A 300 1.95 20.70 -10.53
N GLY A 301 1.77 19.79 -11.48
CA GLY A 301 2.87 19.11 -12.17
C GLY A 301 2.57 17.66 -12.45
N HIS A 302 2.17 16.87 -11.44
CA HIS A 302 1.58 15.53 -11.64
C HIS A 302 0.23 15.64 -12.37
N SER A 303 -0.55 16.61 -11.97
CA SER A 303 -1.77 17.05 -12.68
C SER A 303 -1.94 18.57 -12.54
N PRO A 304 -2.80 19.23 -13.35
CA PRO A 304 -2.95 20.69 -13.30
C PRO A 304 -3.52 21.21 -11.97
N GLY A 305 -4.39 20.44 -11.32
CA GLY A 305 -5.05 20.82 -10.08
C GLY A 305 -4.54 20.07 -8.86
N HIS A 306 -3.43 19.37 -8.97
CA HIS A 306 -2.88 18.64 -7.83
C HIS A 306 -2.65 19.56 -6.63
N CYS A 307 -3.10 19.10 -5.45
CA CYS A 307 -2.93 19.79 -4.17
C CYS A 307 -2.32 18.84 -3.15
N CYS A 308 -1.41 19.34 -2.36
CA CYS A 308 -1.10 18.78 -1.05
C CYS A 308 -2.00 19.42 0.01
N PHE A 309 -2.25 18.70 1.10
CA PHE A 309 -2.92 19.25 2.27
C PHE A 309 -1.96 19.27 3.45
N TYR A 310 -1.92 20.38 4.16
CA TYR A 310 -0.98 20.60 5.26
C TYR A 310 -1.71 20.94 6.56
N GLU A 311 -1.28 20.33 7.66
CA GLU A 311 -1.74 20.68 9.01
C GLU A 311 -0.66 21.43 9.77
N PRO A 312 -0.79 22.75 9.98
CA PRO A 312 0.22 23.56 10.66
C PRO A 312 0.47 23.12 12.11
N GLU A 313 -0.58 22.71 12.83
CA GLU A 313 -0.50 22.34 14.24
C GLU A 313 0.28 21.04 14.46
N ARG A 314 0.14 20.06 13.55
CA ARG A 314 0.81 18.75 13.62
C ARG A 314 2.04 18.67 12.72
N LYS A 315 2.18 19.61 11.78
CA LYS A 315 3.21 19.62 10.74
C LYS A 315 3.15 18.36 9.87
N TYR A 316 1.93 17.92 9.59
CA TYR A 316 1.62 16.77 8.73
C TYR A 316 1.36 17.24 7.32
N LEU A 317 1.95 16.55 6.34
CA LEU A 317 1.73 16.77 4.92
C LEU A 317 1.07 15.56 4.29
N TYR A 318 -0.11 15.74 3.70
CA TYR A 318 -0.78 14.76 2.85
C TYR A 318 -0.41 15.10 1.41
N SER A 319 0.50 14.33 0.84
CA SER A 319 1.24 14.75 -0.37
C SER A 319 0.61 14.30 -1.68
N GLY A 320 -0.48 13.50 -1.66
CA GLY A 320 -0.99 12.88 -2.89
C GLY A 320 0.15 12.24 -3.68
N ASP A 321 0.22 12.53 -4.96
CA ASP A 321 1.20 11.97 -5.90
C ASP A 321 2.41 12.85 -6.15
N LEU A 322 2.66 13.80 -5.25
CA LEU A 322 3.85 14.65 -5.34
C LEU A 322 5.08 14.02 -4.66
N ILE A 323 4.88 13.37 -3.50
CA ILE A 323 5.97 12.80 -2.68
C ILE A 323 5.58 11.39 -2.24
N TYR A 324 6.18 10.37 -2.85
CA TYR A 324 6.05 8.97 -2.45
C TYR A 324 7.25 8.13 -2.94
N LYS A 325 7.43 6.94 -2.43
CA LYS A 325 8.38 5.95 -2.95
C LYS A 325 7.69 5.12 -4.02
N GLY A 326 8.12 5.30 -5.26
CA GLY A 326 7.52 4.68 -6.44
C GLY A 326 8.00 5.38 -7.69
N CYS A 327 7.19 5.39 -8.73
CA CYS A 327 7.46 6.11 -9.96
C CYS A 327 6.68 7.43 -9.97
N LEU A 328 7.37 8.54 -9.79
CA LEU A 328 6.78 9.88 -9.85
C LEU A 328 6.47 10.24 -11.31
N ASP A 329 5.20 10.22 -11.66
CA ASP A 329 4.76 10.38 -13.04
C ASP A 329 4.61 11.85 -13.44
N ALA A 330 5.45 12.26 -14.38
CA ALA A 330 5.42 13.57 -15.03
C ALA A 330 5.49 13.44 -16.58
N PHE A 331 5.04 12.30 -17.14
CA PHE A 331 5.14 11.99 -18.57
C PHE A 331 3.80 12.05 -19.33
N TYR A 332 2.67 12.00 -18.65
CA TYR A 332 1.37 12.10 -19.29
C TYR A 332 1.18 13.46 -19.95
N PRO A 333 0.33 13.58 -21.00
CA PRO A 333 0.07 14.87 -21.66
C PRO A 333 -0.47 15.96 -20.72
N SER A 334 -1.08 15.58 -19.61
CA SER A 334 -1.62 16.47 -18.58
C SER A 334 -0.59 16.90 -17.54
N THR A 335 0.59 16.28 -17.49
CA THR A 335 1.64 16.59 -16.53
C THR A 335 2.59 17.69 -17.03
N ASP A 336 3.27 18.36 -16.09
CA ASP A 336 4.32 19.32 -16.38
C ASP A 336 5.53 19.09 -15.45
N PRO A 337 6.65 18.52 -15.96
CA PRO A 337 7.82 18.24 -15.15
C PRO A 337 8.44 19.49 -14.49
N GLN A 338 8.31 20.67 -15.13
CA GLN A 338 8.84 21.92 -14.58
C GLN A 338 7.98 22.42 -13.40
N LEU A 339 6.64 22.32 -13.55
CA LEU A 339 5.72 22.63 -12.45
C LEU A 339 5.87 21.63 -11.32
N PHE A 340 6.03 20.34 -11.62
CA PHE A 340 6.29 19.30 -10.62
C PHE A 340 7.51 19.67 -9.76
N TYR A 341 8.62 19.97 -10.41
CA TYR A 341 9.84 20.39 -9.71
C TYR A 341 9.63 21.63 -8.83
N ARG A 342 8.93 22.66 -9.34
CA ARG A 342 8.61 23.87 -8.57
C ARG A 342 7.73 23.54 -7.36
N SER A 343 6.77 22.65 -7.52
CA SER A 343 5.88 22.19 -6.46
C SER A 343 6.64 21.46 -5.35
N VAL A 344 7.54 20.54 -5.69
CA VAL A 344 8.41 19.87 -4.71
C VAL A 344 9.27 20.90 -3.97
N LYS A 345 9.89 21.83 -4.70
CA LYS A 345 10.73 22.89 -4.11
C LYS A 345 9.96 23.80 -3.13
N ARG A 346 8.70 24.12 -3.45
CA ARG A 346 7.83 24.92 -2.59
C ARG A 346 7.59 24.29 -1.22
N LEU A 347 7.57 22.96 -1.11
CA LEU A 347 7.36 22.26 0.17
C LEU A 347 8.45 22.58 1.20
N ARG A 348 9.60 23.07 0.79
CA ARG A 348 10.68 23.50 1.70
C ARG A 348 10.34 24.76 2.51
N ASP A 349 9.31 25.50 2.11
CA ASP A 349 8.83 26.66 2.86
C ASP A 349 7.95 26.25 4.06
N TYR A 350 7.65 24.94 4.18
CA TYR A 350 6.83 24.38 5.25
C TYR A 350 7.66 23.55 6.22
N GLU A 351 7.34 23.66 7.51
CA GLU A 351 7.94 22.81 8.54
C GLU A 351 7.17 21.47 8.59
N ILE A 352 7.70 20.44 7.93
CA ILE A 352 7.06 19.13 7.81
C ILE A 352 7.75 18.15 8.75
N LEU A 353 6.97 17.43 9.59
CA LEU A 353 7.46 16.38 10.49
C LEU A 353 7.06 14.99 10.02
N ARG A 354 5.95 14.86 9.29
CA ARG A 354 5.49 13.58 8.71
C ARG A 354 4.89 13.81 7.34
N ILE A 355 5.13 12.85 6.46
CA ILE A 355 4.57 12.82 5.10
C ILE A 355 3.62 11.64 5.00
N PHE A 356 2.45 11.86 4.43
CA PHE A 356 1.41 10.88 4.15
C PHE A 356 1.16 10.86 2.64
N PRO A 357 1.70 9.85 1.92
CA PRO A 357 1.63 9.78 0.46
C PRO A 357 0.28 9.31 -0.06
N GLY A 358 0.04 9.49 -1.36
CA GLY A 358 -1.10 8.90 -2.06
C GLY A 358 -0.98 7.39 -2.23
N HIS A 359 0.25 6.85 -2.31
CA HIS A 359 0.53 5.46 -2.67
C HIS A 359 1.66 4.82 -1.86
N HIS A 360 1.64 3.47 -1.76
CA HIS A 360 2.72 2.58 -1.34
C HIS A 360 3.16 2.73 0.12
N ASP A 361 4.43 3.01 0.37
CA ASP A 361 5.05 2.98 1.71
C ASP A 361 4.66 4.21 2.54
N LEU A 362 3.99 4.00 3.66
CA LEU A 362 3.61 5.06 4.61
C LEU A 362 4.80 5.57 5.46
N ALA A 363 5.89 4.80 5.53
CA ALA A 363 7.06 5.14 6.32
C ALA A 363 8.05 5.99 5.51
N LEU A 364 7.67 7.23 5.21
CA LEU A 364 8.51 8.15 4.44
C LEU A 364 9.38 9.01 5.37
N PRO A 365 10.71 9.06 5.13
CA PRO A 365 11.55 10.05 5.78
C PRO A 365 11.27 11.44 5.19
N VAL A 366 11.31 12.47 6.01
CA VAL A 366 11.09 13.85 5.54
C VAL A 366 12.20 14.30 4.56
N SER A 367 13.40 13.71 4.66
CA SER A 367 14.49 13.92 3.71
C SER A 367 14.14 13.58 2.26
N LEU A 368 13.10 12.73 2.04
CA LEU A 368 12.66 12.35 0.70
C LEU A 368 12.27 13.57 -0.15
N ILE A 369 11.74 14.63 0.44
CA ILE A 369 11.44 15.91 -0.27
C ILE A 369 12.72 16.49 -0.88
N GLU A 370 13.82 16.56 -0.10
CA GLU A 370 15.09 17.07 -0.58
C GLU A 370 15.76 16.16 -1.60
N GLU A 371 15.62 14.85 -1.43
CA GLU A 371 16.12 13.85 -2.37
C GLU A 371 15.42 13.97 -3.74
N ILE A 372 14.08 14.09 -3.74
CA ILE A 372 13.28 14.29 -4.96
C ILE A 372 13.63 15.65 -5.60
N GLU A 373 13.70 16.73 -4.82
CA GLU A 373 14.12 18.06 -5.33
C GLU A 373 15.49 17.99 -6.01
N THR A 374 16.45 17.32 -5.37
CA THR A 374 17.81 17.16 -5.91
C THR A 374 17.81 16.39 -7.23
N ALA A 375 17.00 15.34 -7.32
CA ALA A 375 16.84 14.54 -8.54
C ALA A 375 16.26 15.37 -9.69
N PHE A 376 15.19 16.13 -9.45
CA PHE A 376 14.63 17.06 -10.45
C PHE A 376 15.63 18.14 -10.87
N SER A 377 16.37 18.73 -9.93
CA SER A 377 17.42 19.72 -10.20
C SER A 377 18.53 19.13 -11.08
N LEU A 378 18.91 17.87 -10.86
CA LEU A 378 19.88 17.18 -11.70
C LEU A 378 19.37 17.01 -13.13
N LEU A 379 18.11 16.56 -13.28
CA LEU A 379 17.48 16.38 -14.61
C LEU A 379 17.34 17.73 -15.34
N GLU A 380 17.01 18.80 -14.63
CA GLU A 380 16.96 20.16 -15.20
C GLU A 380 18.34 20.59 -15.74
N ARG A 381 19.39 20.46 -14.92
CA ARG A 381 20.78 20.81 -15.33
C ARG A 381 21.27 19.98 -16.52
N GLN A 382 20.78 18.73 -16.67
CA GLN A 382 21.08 17.88 -17.80
C GLN A 382 20.21 18.16 -19.04
N GLY A 383 19.28 19.12 -18.97
CA GLY A 383 18.33 19.42 -20.04
C GLY A 383 17.30 18.29 -20.30
N LYS A 384 17.10 17.42 -19.30
CA LYS A 384 16.21 16.24 -19.39
C LYS A 384 14.84 16.48 -18.75
N LEU A 385 14.62 17.60 -18.08
CA LEU A 385 13.34 17.94 -17.43
C LEU A 385 12.30 18.41 -18.48
N LYS A 386 11.94 17.49 -19.37
CA LYS A 386 11.00 17.66 -20.49
C LYS A 386 10.33 16.33 -20.79
N GLN A 387 9.03 16.32 -21.04
CA GLN A 387 8.28 15.10 -21.39
C GLN A 387 8.94 14.30 -22.54
N GLY A 388 8.78 12.99 -22.50
CA GLY A 388 9.30 12.05 -23.49
C GLY A 388 10.78 11.70 -23.32
N LYS A 389 11.34 11.85 -22.13
CA LYS A 389 12.75 11.49 -21.82
C LYS A 389 12.92 10.13 -21.18
N GLY A 390 11.85 9.51 -20.69
CA GLY A 390 11.85 8.17 -20.12
C GLY A 390 11.91 8.15 -18.58
N VAL A 391 12.26 6.99 -18.04
CA VAL A 391 12.31 6.74 -16.60
C VAL A 391 13.73 6.90 -16.09
N PHE A 392 13.90 7.62 -15.00
CA PHE A 392 15.16 7.87 -14.30
C PHE A 392 15.10 7.29 -12.90
N ASP A 393 16.00 6.36 -12.57
CA ASP A 393 16.06 5.66 -11.29
C ASP A 393 17.00 6.37 -10.31
N PHE A 394 16.51 6.67 -9.12
CA PHE A 394 17.24 7.30 -8.00
C PHE A 394 17.29 6.39 -6.76
N GLY A 395 17.00 5.10 -6.92
CA GLY A 395 17.05 4.09 -5.87
C GLY A 395 15.78 4.01 -5.03
N ALA A 396 15.50 4.99 -4.19
CA ALA A 396 14.29 5.01 -3.36
C ALA A 396 13.01 5.36 -4.14
N PHE A 397 13.15 6.00 -5.29
CA PHE A 397 12.06 6.40 -6.20
C PHE A 397 12.56 6.50 -7.64
N GLN A 398 11.64 6.58 -8.57
CA GLN A 398 11.89 6.84 -9.98
C GLN A 398 11.17 8.12 -10.41
N ILE A 399 11.64 8.77 -11.46
CA ILE A 399 10.96 9.89 -12.10
C ILE A 399 10.72 9.50 -13.56
N HIS A 400 9.46 9.49 -13.98
CA HIS A 400 9.06 9.23 -15.34
C HIS A 400 8.65 10.55 -16.03
N ILE A 401 9.40 10.93 -17.07
CA ILE A 401 9.20 12.22 -17.78
C ILE A 401 8.94 11.98 -19.27
#